data_16587851b0026733db4afaf919c945e2
#
_entry.id   16587851b0026733db4afaf919c945e2
#
_cell.length_a   1.000
_cell.length_b   1.000
_cell.length_c   1.000
_cell.angle_alpha   90.00
_cell.angle_beta   90.00
_cell.angle_gamma   90.00
#
_symmetry.space_group_name_H-M   'P 1'
#
loop_
_entity.id
_entity.type
_entity.pdbx_description
1 polymer ?
#
loop_
_entity_poly.entity_id
_entity_poly.type
_entity_poly.pdbx_seq_one_letter_code
_entity_poly.pdbx_strand_id
1 'polypeptide(L)'
;MTVLDRIFGVAKPLIAMCHLRGLPGRPRHDALAGMDGVYSALRDDVLALQSAGVDGLLFCNEHDLPYSIGVGVEVAAAEAAVIGRLLGEISVPFGVDLLWDPRSALAVARATGAAFVREVFTGVFDSDMGLLAPDFGELAGYRRAIGGDEIAIFTNVTPEFSRSVSGRSVAERARGAAFLGADALLISGPQAGATVDLAELREAKKNAGEVPVLANTGVTAGNAAEILATADGVIVGTHLKIAGSTWNAVDPQRARTLVEIVRAVRARS
;
A
#
# COMPACT_ATOMS: atom_id res chain seq x y z
N MET A 1 -4.20 -18.16 -12.47
CA MET A 1 -3.70 -17.83 -11.10
C MET A 1 -3.26 -16.38 -11.14
N THR A 2 -3.95 -15.52 -10.40
CA THR A 2 -3.65 -14.08 -10.33
C THR A 2 -2.38 -13.81 -9.51
N VAL A 3 -1.86 -12.58 -9.56
CA VAL A 3 -0.76 -12.17 -8.69
C VAL A 3 -1.14 -12.27 -7.20
N LEU A 4 -2.41 -11.99 -6.86
CA LEU A 4 -2.90 -12.11 -5.48
C LEU A 4 -2.89 -13.56 -4.99
N ASP A 5 -3.30 -14.51 -5.83
CA ASP A 5 -3.24 -15.95 -5.49
C ASP A 5 -1.80 -16.39 -5.25
N ARG A 6 -0.86 -15.90 -6.07
CA ARG A 6 0.56 -16.22 -5.95
C ARG A 6 1.17 -15.69 -4.66
N ILE A 7 0.83 -14.45 -4.27
CA ILE A 7 1.43 -13.78 -3.12
C ILE A 7 0.75 -14.21 -1.82
N PHE A 8 -0.57 -14.21 -1.76
CA PHE A 8 -1.33 -14.35 -0.52
C PHE A 8 -1.96 -15.73 -0.32
N GLY A 9 -2.10 -16.53 -1.37
CA GLY A 9 -2.71 -17.86 -1.31
C GLY A 9 -4.20 -17.87 -0.96
N VAL A 10 -4.85 -16.70 -0.94
CA VAL A 10 -6.28 -16.54 -0.62
C VAL A 10 -6.95 -15.58 -1.59
N ALA A 11 -8.23 -15.79 -1.87
CA ALA A 11 -9.04 -14.80 -2.57
C ALA A 11 -9.28 -13.57 -1.71
N LYS A 12 -9.41 -12.39 -2.33
CA LYS A 12 -9.75 -11.12 -1.66
C LYS A 12 -8.90 -10.85 -0.40
N PRO A 13 -7.54 -10.77 -0.52
CA PRO A 13 -6.67 -10.57 0.63
C PRO A 13 -6.96 -9.25 1.35
N LEU A 14 -6.83 -9.29 2.69
CA LEU A 14 -6.75 -8.13 3.56
C LEU A 14 -5.28 -7.82 3.82
N ILE A 15 -4.79 -6.75 3.21
CA ILE A 15 -3.43 -6.23 3.40
C ILE A 15 -3.51 -5.09 4.42
N ALA A 16 -2.79 -5.22 5.52
CA ALA A 16 -2.80 -4.23 6.59
C ALA A 16 -1.59 -3.31 6.52
N MET A 17 -1.83 -1.99 6.64
CA MET A 17 -0.77 -0.99 6.66
C MET A 17 -0.01 -0.98 7.99
N CYS A 18 1.30 -1.05 7.90
CA CYS A 18 2.25 -0.86 8.98
C CYS A 18 2.90 0.51 8.81
N HIS A 19 2.40 1.52 9.53
CA HIS A 19 2.86 2.90 9.42
C HIS A 19 4.11 3.12 10.28
N LEU A 20 5.24 3.41 9.64
CA LEU A 20 6.47 3.76 10.32
C LEU A 20 6.33 5.15 10.99
N ARG A 21 6.92 5.30 12.17
CA ARG A 21 7.15 6.60 12.80
C ARG A 21 8.09 7.43 11.91
N GLY A 22 8.10 8.76 12.12
CA GLY A 22 8.95 9.66 11.34
C GLY A 22 10.40 9.21 11.27
N LEU A 23 10.92 9.06 10.05
CA LEU A 23 12.25 8.52 9.78
C LEU A 23 13.33 9.60 9.87
N PRO A 24 14.61 9.25 10.07
CA PRO A 24 15.72 10.20 10.01
C PRO A 24 15.69 11.05 8.75
N GLY A 25 16.00 12.35 8.89
CA GLY A 25 15.90 13.31 7.80
C GLY A 25 14.50 13.94 7.62
N ARG A 26 13.48 13.43 8.32
CA ARG A 26 12.10 13.97 8.24
C ARG A 26 11.77 14.82 9.46
N PRO A 27 10.94 15.89 9.31
CA PRO A 27 10.63 16.81 10.39
C PRO A 27 9.99 16.19 11.64
N ARG A 28 9.29 15.08 11.49
CA ARG A 28 8.63 14.35 12.59
C ARG A 28 9.50 13.25 13.22
N HIS A 29 10.77 13.15 12.83
CA HIS A 29 11.67 12.18 13.45
C HIS A 29 11.93 12.55 14.92
N ASP A 30 11.68 11.61 15.81
CA ASP A 30 12.04 11.73 17.23
C ASP A 30 13.50 11.31 17.40
N ALA A 31 14.40 12.29 17.42
CA ALA A 31 15.84 12.04 17.56
C ALA A 31 16.23 11.43 18.92
N LEU A 32 15.41 11.59 19.97
CA LEU A 32 15.67 10.99 21.28
C LEU A 32 15.32 9.50 21.30
N ALA A 33 14.17 9.13 20.76
CA ALA A 33 13.78 7.74 20.59
C ALA A 33 14.59 7.03 19.50
N GLY A 34 15.03 7.78 18.50
CA GLY A 34 15.86 7.29 17.39
C GLY A 34 15.25 6.12 16.62
N MET A 35 16.08 5.36 15.95
CA MET A 35 15.65 4.19 15.18
C MET A 35 15.09 3.07 16.04
N ASP A 36 15.48 2.98 17.33
CA ASP A 36 14.90 1.99 18.24
C ASP A 36 13.45 2.31 18.59
N GLY A 37 13.09 3.59 18.70
CA GLY A 37 11.70 4.01 18.86
C GLY A 37 10.84 3.70 17.63
N VAL A 38 11.38 3.90 16.42
CA VAL A 38 10.71 3.51 15.18
C VAL A 38 10.50 1.99 15.13
N TYR A 39 11.56 1.23 15.40
CA TYR A 39 11.51 -0.25 15.43
C TYR A 39 10.48 -0.79 16.42
N SER A 40 10.52 -0.33 17.68
CA SER A 40 9.65 -0.86 18.73
C SER A 40 8.17 -0.61 18.41
N ALA A 41 7.83 0.61 17.97
CA ALA A 41 6.45 0.93 17.60
C ALA A 41 5.96 0.11 16.40
N LEU A 42 6.81 -0.07 15.38
CA LEU A 42 6.46 -0.85 14.20
C LEU A 42 6.31 -2.34 14.54
N ARG A 43 7.20 -2.87 15.38
CA ARG A 43 7.15 -4.27 15.86
C ARG A 43 5.83 -4.59 16.56
N ASP A 44 5.39 -3.71 17.45
CA ASP A 44 4.13 -3.89 18.18
C ASP A 44 2.93 -3.93 17.21
N ASP A 45 2.90 -3.03 16.22
CA ASP A 45 1.86 -3.01 15.18
C ASP A 45 1.90 -4.29 14.33
N VAL A 46 3.08 -4.75 13.89
CA VAL A 46 3.26 -5.98 13.10
C VAL A 46 2.73 -7.20 13.85
N LEU A 47 3.11 -7.37 15.12
CA LEU A 47 2.68 -8.50 15.94
C LEU A 47 1.17 -8.48 16.19
N ALA A 48 0.59 -7.30 16.44
CA ALA A 48 -0.84 -7.12 16.62
C ALA A 48 -1.63 -7.51 15.35
N LEU A 49 -1.18 -7.07 14.18
CA LEU A 49 -1.82 -7.37 12.89
C LEU A 49 -1.73 -8.86 12.54
N GLN A 50 -0.56 -9.46 12.68
CA GLN A 50 -0.38 -10.88 12.42
C GLN A 50 -1.22 -11.75 13.36
N SER A 51 -1.28 -11.40 14.66
CA SER A 51 -2.11 -12.12 15.63
C SER A 51 -3.62 -11.96 15.38
N ALA A 52 -4.04 -10.88 14.70
CA ALA A 52 -5.41 -10.72 14.24
C ALA A 52 -5.73 -11.60 13.01
N GLY A 53 -4.72 -12.06 12.28
CA GLY A 53 -4.85 -12.96 11.14
C GLY A 53 -5.08 -12.25 9.81
N VAL A 54 -4.43 -11.09 9.60
CA VAL A 54 -4.37 -10.42 8.29
C VAL A 54 -3.61 -11.29 7.28
N ASP A 55 -3.88 -11.11 5.99
CA ASP A 55 -3.29 -11.96 4.94
C ASP A 55 -1.94 -11.41 4.44
N GLY A 56 -1.67 -10.14 4.68
CA GLY A 56 -0.41 -9.49 4.31
C GLY A 56 -0.21 -8.17 5.02
N LEU A 57 1.02 -7.68 4.98
CA LEU A 57 1.44 -6.40 5.55
C LEU A 57 1.92 -5.46 4.44
N LEU A 58 1.79 -4.15 4.65
CA LEU A 58 2.36 -3.13 3.78
C LEU A 58 3.03 -2.06 4.63
N PHE A 59 4.36 -2.00 4.58
CA PHE A 59 5.16 -1.00 5.29
C PHE A 59 5.12 0.33 4.55
N CYS A 60 4.95 1.42 5.29
CA CYS A 60 4.80 2.75 4.71
C CYS A 60 5.33 3.82 5.65
N ASN A 61 6.07 4.78 5.12
CA ASN A 61 6.61 5.92 5.85
C ASN A 61 5.57 7.03 6.15
N GLU A 62 4.36 6.64 6.53
CA GLU A 62 3.18 7.51 6.71
C GLU A 62 3.42 8.72 7.63
N HIS A 63 4.28 8.60 8.66
CA HIS A 63 4.54 9.72 9.58
C HIS A 63 5.57 10.73 9.07
N ASP A 64 6.10 10.60 7.86
CA ASP A 64 7.11 11.50 7.29
C ASP A 64 6.54 12.83 6.78
N LEU A 65 5.54 13.37 7.47
CA LEU A 65 4.97 14.67 7.14
C LEU A 65 5.92 15.84 7.42
N PRO A 66 5.90 16.87 6.53
CA PRO A 66 5.19 16.94 5.26
C PRO A 66 5.79 15.99 4.21
N TYR A 67 4.92 15.42 3.36
CA TYR A 67 5.38 14.56 2.27
C TYR A 67 6.12 15.35 1.19
N SER A 68 6.95 14.66 0.40
CA SER A 68 7.65 15.22 -0.75
C SER A 68 7.69 14.19 -1.88
N ILE A 69 7.68 14.64 -3.12
CA ILE A 69 7.97 13.77 -4.26
C ILE A 69 9.45 13.40 -4.21
N GLY A 70 9.70 12.10 -4.13
CA GLY A 70 11.02 11.55 -3.87
C GLY A 70 11.45 11.66 -2.40
N VAL A 71 12.07 10.62 -1.89
CA VAL A 71 12.65 10.59 -0.54
C VAL A 71 14.17 10.62 -0.63
N GLY A 72 14.83 11.07 0.43
CA GLY A 72 16.30 10.98 0.53
C GLY A 72 16.78 9.55 0.76
N VAL A 73 18.04 9.30 0.45
CA VAL A 73 18.67 7.99 0.70
C VAL A 73 18.60 7.58 2.16
N GLU A 74 18.58 8.54 3.08
CA GLU A 74 18.47 8.33 4.52
C GLU A 74 17.12 7.70 4.90
N VAL A 75 16.03 8.10 4.25
CA VAL A 75 14.68 7.55 4.47
C VAL A 75 14.61 6.11 3.97
N ALA A 76 15.04 5.87 2.72
CA ALA A 76 15.05 4.53 2.14
C ALA A 76 15.95 3.56 2.94
N ALA A 77 17.13 4.02 3.37
CA ALA A 77 18.04 3.22 4.19
C ALA A 77 17.44 2.92 5.57
N ALA A 78 16.79 3.91 6.20
CA ALA A 78 16.16 3.74 7.51
C ALA A 78 14.99 2.75 7.44
N GLU A 79 14.12 2.86 6.44
CA GLU A 79 13.00 1.92 6.26
C GLU A 79 13.49 0.50 6.00
N ALA A 80 14.47 0.32 5.11
CA ALA A 80 15.08 -0.98 4.85
C ALA A 80 15.72 -1.58 6.12
N ALA A 81 16.39 -0.76 6.93
CA ALA A 81 17.01 -1.20 8.18
C ALA A 81 15.99 -1.65 9.23
N VAL A 82 14.86 -0.92 9.38
CA VAL A 82 13.79 -1.28 10.34
C VAL A 82 13.09 -2.56 9.90
N ILE A 83 12.71 -2.67 8.63
CA ILE A 83 12.09 -3.89 8.08
C ILE A 83 13.07 -5.06 8.21
N GLY A 84 14.35 -4.86 7.88
CA GLY A 84 15.40 -5.88 8.00
C GLY A 84 15.54 -6.45 9.43
N ARG A 85 15.38 -5.62 10.48
CA ARG A 85 15.35 -6.07 11.87
C ARG A 85 14.12 -6.92 12.21
N LEU A 86 13.01 -6.73 11.48
CA LEU A 86 11.75 -7.44 11.74
C LEU A 86 11.58 -8.73 10.94
N LEU A 87 12.43 -9.03 9.96
CA LEU A 87 12.25 -10.17 9.05
C LEU A 87 12.04 -11.51 9.77
N GLY A 88 12.72 -11.72 10.90
CA GLY A 88 12.54 -12.94 11.70
C GLY A 88 11.20 -13.05 12.45
N GLU A 89 10.43 -11.96 12.50
CA GLU A 89 9.14 -11.89 13.19
C GLU A 89 7.96 -11.75 12.20
N ILE A 90 8.24 -11.51 10.91
CA ILE A 90 7.23 -11.42 9.86
C ILE A 90 6.89 -12.82 9.36
N SER A 91 5.63 -13.21 9.45
CA SER A 91 5.14 -14.57 9.11
C SER A 91 4.15 -14.59 7.94
N VAL A 92 3.79 -13.43 7.39
CA VAL A 92 2.90 -13.28 6.24
C VAL A 92 3.60 -12.52 5.12
N PRO A 93 3.17 -12.63 3.86
CA PRO A 93 3.70 -11.83 2.77
C PRO A 93 3.64 -10.33 3.09
N PHE A 94 4.64 -9.58 2.65
CA PHE A 94 4.63 -8.14 2.85
C PHE A 94 5.07 -7.36 1.62
N GLY A 95 4.66 -6.11 1.56
CA GLY A 95 5.03 -5.12 0.57
C GLY A 95 5.66 -3.89 1.21
N VAL A 96 6.16 -3.01 0.35
CA VAL A 96 6.79 -1.73 0.70
C VAL A 96 6.14 -0.58 -0.07
N ASP A 97 5.98 0.52 0.61
CA ASP A 97 5.44 1.78 0.10
C ASP A 97 6.27 2.94 0.66
N LEU A 98 7.15 3.52 -0.16
CA LEU A 98 7.75 4.81 0.15
C LEU A 98 6.94 5.89 -0.56
N LEU A 99 6.16 6.65 0.21
CA LEU A 99 5.22 7.64 -0.32
C LEU A 99 5.88 8.59 -1.31
N TRP A 100 5.32 8.60 -2.53
CA TRP A 100 5.68 9.43 -3.66
C TRP A 100 7.08 9.15 -4.24
N ASP A 101 7.65 7.94 -3.96
CA ASP A 101 8.93 7.51 -4.55
C ASP A 101 8.92 6.02 -4.95
N PRO A 102 8.36 5.69 -6.11
CA PRO A 102 8.28 4.31 -6.59
C PRO A 102 9.65 3.68 -6.83
N ARG A 103 10.69 4.48 -7.15
CA ARG A 103 12.05 3.98 -7.35
C ARG A 103 12.68 3.51 -6.03
N SER A 104 12.58 4.33 -4.99
CA SER A 104 13.07 3.97 -3.66
C SER A 104 12.27 2.81 -3.05
N ALA A 105 10.94 2.76 -3.28
CA ALA A 105 10.11 1.62 -2.87
C ALA A 105 10.60 0.30 -3.48
N LEU A 106 10.93 0.27 -4.79
CA LEU A 106 11.53 -0.91 -5.44
C LEU A 106 12.87 -1.30 -4.83
N ALA A 107 13.73 -0.32 -4.51
CA ALA A 107 15.03 -0.57 -3.90
C ALA A 107 14.89 -1.20 -2.51
N VAL A 108 14.02 -0.63 -1.66
CA VAL A 108 13.75 -1.17 -0.31
C VAL A 108 13.10 -2.54 -0.39
N ALA A 109 12.14 -2.75 -1.29
CA ALA A 109 11.52 -4.04 -1.50
C ALA A 109 12.56 -5.11 -1.89
N ARG A 110 13.47 -4.78 -2.82
CA ARG A 110 14.55 -5.70 -3.20
C ARG A 110 15.50 -6.02 -2.06
N ALA A 111 15.85 -5.02 -1.24
CA ALA A 111 16.75 -5.19 -0.11
C ALA A 111 16.15 -6.01 1.04
N THR A 112 14.83 -5.97 1.21
CA THR A 112 14.12 -6.61 2.33
C THR A 112 13.43 -7.93 1.95
N GLY A 113 13.35 -8.25 0.65
CA GLY A 113 12.63 -9.44 0.17
C GLY A 113 11.10 -9.26 0.15
N ALA A 114 10.60 -8.04 0.05
CA ALA A 114 9.17 -7.77 -0.09
C ALA A 114 8.62 -8.37 -1.39
N ALA A 115 7.41 -8.91 -1.32
CA ALA A 115 6.76 -9.56 -2.46
C ALA A 115 6.15 -8.57 -3.46
N PHE A 116 5.86 -7.35 -3.02
CA PHE A 116 5.25 -6.30 -3.85
C PHE A 116 5.62 -4.90 -3.38
N VAL A 117 5.42 -3.94 -4.27
CA VAL A 117 5.46 -2.51 -3.94
C VAL A 117 4.10 -1.89 -4.24
N ARG A 118 3.72 -0.89 -3.45
CA ARG A 118 2.55 -0.04 -3.70
C ARG A 118 3.04 1.38 -3.89
N GLU A 119 2.75 1.99 -5.02
CA GLU A 119 3.00 3.40 -5.30
C GLU A 119 2.30 3.85 -6.61
N VAL A 120 2.55 5.08 -7.04
CA VAL A 120 2.12 5.58 -8.35
C VAL A 120 3.20 5.26 -9.37
N PHE A 121 2.89 4.39 -10.33
CA PHE A 121 3.81 4.00 -11.39
C PHE A 121 3.41 4.54 -12.77
N THR A 122 2.17 5.02 -12.92
CA THR A 122 1.64 5.50 -14.20
C THR A 122 0.82 6.76 -14.02
N GLY A 123 0.72 7.55 -15.07
CA GLY A 123 -0.11 8.75 -15.10
C GLY A 123 0.64 10.02 -14.75
N VAL A 124 -0.05 11.14 -14.83
CA VAL A 124 0.44 12.45 -14.44
C VAL A 124 -0.59 13.08 -13.51
N PHE A 125 -0.14 13.49 -12.33
CA PHE A 125 -1.01 14.00 -11.28
C PHE A 125 -0.49 15.32 -10.72
N ASP A 126 -1.40 16.27 -10.56
CA ASP A 126 -1.22 17.48 -9.77
C ASP A 126 -1.54 17.17 -8.31
N SER A 127 -0.66 17.56 -7.40
CA SER A 127 -0.79 17.29 -5.97
C SER A 127 -0.27 18.46 -5.13
N ASP A 128 -0.59 18.46 -3.83
CA ASP A 128 -0.06 19.46 -2.89
C ASP A 128 1.47 19.40 -2.75
N MET A 129 2.10 18.28 -3.14
CA MET A 129 3.57 18.10 -3.18
C MET A 129 4.20 18.52 -4.50
N GLY A 130 3.40 18.82 -5.53
CA GLY A 130 3.85 19.14 -6.88
C GLY A 130 3.39 18.15 -7.93
N LEU A 131 4.00 18.18 -9.10
CA LEU A 131 3.64 17.34 -10.23
C LEU A 131 4.28 15.95 -10.11
N LEU A 132 3.45 14.91 -10.04
CA LEU A 132 3.89 13.51 -10.07
C LEU A 132 3.71 12.96 -11.49
N ALA A 133 4.81 12.52 -12.11
CA ALA A 133 4.82 12.02 -13.49
C ALA A 133 5.83 10.86 -13.62
N PRO A 134 5.55 9.68 -13.02
CA PRO A 134 6.46 8.55 -13.12
C PRO A 134 6.51 7.99 -14.54
N ASP A 135 7.67 7.48 -14.93
CA ASP A 135 7.88 6.71 -16.16
C ASP A 135 7.88 5.22 -15.81
N PHE A 136 6.81 4.52 -16.18
CA PHE A 136 6.68 3.08 -15.90
C PHE A 136 7.78 2.26 -16.59
N GLY A 137 8.17 2.63 -17.80
CA GLY A 137 9.21 1.92 -18.55
C GLY A 137 10.58 2.02 -17.87
N GLU A 138 10.94 3.22 -17.39
CA GLU A 138 12.16 3.46 -16.62
C GLU A 138 12.13 2.66 -15.30
N LEU A 139 11.03 2.71 -14.56
CA LEU A 139 10.87 2.01 -13.29
C LEU A 139 10.88 0.48 -13.44
N ALA A 140 10.23 -0.06 -14.48
CA ALA A 140 10.29 -1.48 -14.81
C ALA A 140 11.71 -1.91 -15.21
N GLY A 141 12.42 -1.09 -15.99
CA GLY A 141 13.82 -1.29 -16.32
C GLY A 141 14.72 -1.28 -15.06
N TYR A 142 14.46 -0.36 -14.14
CA TYR A 142 15.15 -0.30 -12.86
C TYR A 142 14.89 -1.55 -12.00
N ARG A 143 13.60 -1.96 -11.86
CA ARG A 143 13.22 -3.20 -11.15
C ARG A 143 14.06 -4.40 -11.64
N ARG A 144 14.14 -4.57 -12.96
CA ARG A 144 14.97 -5.63 -13.58
C ARG A 144 16.46 -5.46 -13.28
N ALA A 145 16.99 -4.24 -13.42
CA ALA A 145 18.42 -3.97 -13.20
C ALA A 145 18.90 -4.29 -11.78
N ILE A 146 18.03 -4.16 -10.78
CA ILE A 146 18.32 -4.53 -9.38
C ILE A 146 18.00 -6.00 -9.06
N GLY A 147 17.58 -6.81 -10.05
CA GLY A 147 17.21 -8.21 -9.86
C GLY A 147 15.91 -8.39 -9.07
N GLY A 148 14.92 -7.54 -9.28
CA GLY A 148 13.62 -7.52 -8.60
C GLY A 148 12.46 -7.96 -9.51
N ASP A 149 12.70 -8.80 -10.52
CA ASP A 149 11.67 -9.24 -11.46
C ASP A 149 10.47 -9.92 -10.77
N GLU A 150 10.68 -10.52 -9.60
CA GLU A 150 9.66 -11.15 -8.77
C GLU A 150 8.79 -10.18 -7.96
N ILE A 151 9.25 -8.94 -7.78
CA ILE A 151 8.52 -7.91 -7.01
C ILE A 151 7.33 -7.42 -7.84
N ALA A 152 6.13 -7.67 -7.34
CA ALA A 152 4.92 -7.22 -8.02
C ALA A 152 4.70 -5.71 -7.87
N ILE A 153 4.22 -5.06 -8.93
CA ILE A 153 3.91 -3.62 -8.95
C ILE A 153 2.40 -3.44 -8.76
N PHE A 154 2.01 -2.92 -7.59
CA PHE A 154 0.64 -2.49 -7.31
C PHE A 154 0.57 -0.98 -7.51
N THR A 155 -0.09 -0.51 -8.57
CA THR A 155 -0.09 0.91 -8.92
C THR A 155 -1.40 1.62 -8.60
N ASN A 156 -1.30 2.80 -7.99
CA ASN A 156 -2.44 3.70 -7.79
C ASN A 156 -2.92 4.27 -9.14
N VAL A 157 -4.22 4.09 -9.43
CA VAL A 157 -4.92 4.69 -10.57
C VAL A 157 -5.58 6.01 -10.15
N THR A 158 -5.99 6.10 -8.89
CA THR A 158 -6.55 7.30 -8.26
C THR A 158 -5.79 7.61 -6.96
N PRO A 159 -4.54 8.12 -7.02
CA PRO A 159 -3.76 8.37 -5.82
C PRO A 159 -4.38 9.47 -4.95
N GLU A 160 -4.22 9.32 -3.64
CA GLU A 160 -4.66 10.28 -2.62
C GLU A 160 -3.98 11.64 -2.82
N PHE A 161 -4.56 12.71 -2.26
CA PHE A 161 -4.00 14.08 -2.26
C PHE A 161 -3.66 14.62 -3.65
N SER A 162 -4.23 14.04 -4.71
CA SER A 162 -3.87 14.39 -6.07
C SER A 162 -5.05 14.31 -7.04
N ARG A 163 -4.86 14.93 -8.20
CA ARG A 163 -5.80 14.88 -9.30
C ARG A 163 -5.08 14.61 -10.61
N SER A 164 -5.61 13.71 -11.42
CA SER A 164 -5.07 13.49 -12.78
C SER A 164 -5.17 14.76 -13.61
N VAL A 165 -4.08 15.18 -14.23
CA VAL A 165 -4.06 16.30 -15.20
C VAL A 165 -4.45 15.87 -16.59
N SER A 166 -4.56 14.57 -16.86
CA SER A 166 -5.04 14.05 -18.14
C SER A 166 -6.57 14.04 -18.19
N GLY A 167 -7.15 14.25 -19.37
CA GLY A 167 -8.60 14.09 -19.59
C GLY A 167 -9.08 12.63 -19.60
N ARG A 168 -8.21 11.65 -19.31
CA ARG A 168 -8.55 10.23 -19.33
C ARG A 168 -9.39 9.85 -18.09
N SER A 169 -10.47 9.10 -18.35
CA SER A 169 -11.30 8.50 -17.31
C SER A 169 -10.54 7.47 -16.46
N VAL A 170 -11.09 7.07 -15.33
CA VAL A 170 -10.55 5.97 -14.49
C VAL A 170 -10.44 4.68 -15.31
N ALA A 171 -11.45 4.37 -16.13
CA ALA A 171 -11.44 3.22 -17.03
C ALA A 171 -10.24 3.24 -18.01
N GLU A 172 -9.95 4.38 -18.62
CA GLU A 172 -8.82 4.52 -19.55
C GLU A 172 -7.47 4.44 -18.84
N ARG A 173 -7.37 5.00 -17.62
CA ARG A 173 -6.16 4.90 -16.80
C ARG A 173 -5.92 3.47 -16.33
N ALA A 174 -6.96 2.77 -15.88
CA ALA A 174 -6.88 1.37 -15.45
C ALA A 174 -6.41 0.47 -16.59
N ARG A 175 -7.03 0.62 -17.78
CA ARG A 175 -6.61 -0.13 -18.98
C ARG A 175 -5.17 0.19 -19.38
N GLY A 176 -4.75 1.46 -19.30
CA GLY A 176 -3.38 1.87 -19.61
C GLY A 176 -2.36 1.28 -18.65
N ALA A 177 -2.63 1.30 -17.34
CA ALA A 177 -1.75 0.72 -16.33
C ALA A 177 -1.62 -0.80 -16.48
N ALA A 178 -2.73 -1.50 -16.72
CA ALA A 178 -2.72 -2.94 -17.03
C ALA A 178 -1.93 -3.25 -18.30
N PHE A 179 -2.11 -2.46 -19.35
CA PHE A 179 -1.36 -2.61 -20.61
C PHE A 179 0.15 -2.44 -20.43
N LEU A 180 0.57 -1.51 -19.57
CA LEU A 180 1.99 -1.27 -19.27
C LEU A 180 2.63 -2.35 -18.40
N GLY A 181 1.84 -3.26 -17.83
CA GLY A 181 2.35 -4.39 -17.05
C GLY A 181 2.29 -4.21 -15.53
N ALA A 182 1.39 -3.36 -15.03
CA ALA A 182 1.08 -3.36 -13.60
C ALA A 182 0.48 -4.71 -13.18
N ASP A 183 0.93 -5.23 -12.04
CA ASP A 183 0.50 -6.53 -11.52
C ASP A 183 -0.83 -6.44 -10.76
N ALA A 184 -1.14 -5.29 -10.15
CA ALA A 184 -2.43 -4.96 -9.55
C ALA A 184 -2.71 -3.46 -9.66
N LEU A 185 -4.00 -3.10 -9.69
CA LEU A 185 -4.47 -1.72 -9.74
C LEU A 185 -5.13 -1.34 -8.41
N LEU A 186 -4.87 -0.11 -7.96
CA LEU A 186 -5.39 0.40 -6.70
C LEU A 186 -6.30 1.59 -6.96
N ILE A 187 -7.47 1.57 -6.35
CA ILE A 187 -8.42 2.68 -6.34
C ILE A 187 -8.48 3.23 -4.93
N SER A 188 -8.12 4.49 -4.78
CA SER A 188 -8.10 5.20 -3.51
C SER A 188 -9.20 6.24 -3.44
N GLY A 189 -9.64 6.56 -2.23
CA GLY A 189 -10.39 7.78 -1.95
C GLY A 189 -9.49 9.02 -2.03
N PRO A 190 -10.05 10.22 -1.86
CA PRO A 190 -9.31 11.48 -2.07
C PRO A 190 -8.20 11.74 -1.04
N GLN A 191 -8.24 11.08 0.10
CA GLN A 191 -7.24 11.21 1.17
C GLN A 191 -7.24 9.98 2.09
N ALA A 192 -6.21 9.83 2.91
CA ALA A 192 -6.11 8.74 3.89
C ALA A 192 -7.38 8.63 4.75
N GLY A 193 -7.96 7.44 4.82
CA GLY A 193 -9.19 7.16 5.55
C GLY A 193 -10.51 7.55 4.85
N ALA A 194 -10.46 8.29 3.75
CA ALA A 194 -11.66 8.57 2.95
C ALA A 194 -12.04 7.36 2.09
N THR A 195 -13.32 7.06 2.02
CA THR A 195 -13.84 5.89 1.28
C THR A 195 -13.63 6.04 -0.22
N VAL A 196 -13.28 4.94 -0.88
CA VAL A 196 -13.20 4.88 -2.34
C VAL A 196 -14.56 5.16 -2.97
N ASP A 197 -14.56 5.76 -4.17
CA ASP A 197 -15.76 5.85 -4.98
C ASP A 197 -16.05 4.47 -5.61
N LEU A 198 -17.21 3.91 -5.27
CA LEU A 198 -17.62 2.58 -5.77
C LEU A 198 -17.90 2.59 -7.29
N ALA A 199 -18.25 3.73 -7.88
CA ALA A 199 -18.41 3.83 -9.33
C ALA A 199 -17.03 3.75 -10.01
N GLU A 200 -16.04 4.48 -9.52
CA GLU A 200 -14.67 4.41 -10.00
C GLU A 200 -14.07 3.00 -9.83
N LEU A 201 -14.32 2.35 -8.69
CA LEU A 201 -13.88 0.98 -8.44
C LEU A 201 -14.47 -0.01 -9.46
N ARG A 202 -15.79 0.10 -9.74
CA ARG A 202 -16.46 -0.74 -10.75
C ARG A 202 -15.92 -0.47 -12.16
N GLU A 203 -15.71 0.79 -12.52
CA GLU A 203 -15.16 1.16 -13.82
C GLU A 203 -13.73 0.64 -14.00
N ALA A 204 -12.87 0.76 -12.99
CA ALA A 204 -11.55 0.19 -13.02
C ALA A 204 -11.60 -1.33 -13.18
N LYS A 205 -12.40 -2.03 -12.36
CA LYS A 205 -12.56 -3.49 -12.42
C LYS A 205 -13.02 -3.99 -13.78
N LYS A 206 -13.98 -3.31 -14.40
CA LYS A 206 -14.50 -3.64 -15.74
C LYS A 206 -13.44 -3.48 -16.85
N ASN A 207 -12.45 -2.60 -16.66
CA ASN A 207 -11.48 -2.23 -17.68
C ASN A 207 -10.05 -2.73 -17.43
N ALA A 208 -9.79 -3.37 -16.29
CA ALA A 208 -8.48 -3.90 -15.92
C ALA A 208 -8.09 -5.23 -16.62
N GLY A 209 -9.02 -5.85 -17.36
CA GLY A 209 -8.80 -7.20 -17.91
C GLY A 209 -8.62 -8.23 -16.78
N GLU A 210 -7.57 -9.02 -16.85
CA GLU A 210 -7.24 -10.03 -15.83
C GLU A 210 -6.46 -9.46 -14.62
N VAL A 211 -6.07 -8.17 -14.66
CA VAL A 211 -5.32 -7.53 -13.58
C VAL A 211 -6.26 -7.28 -12.39
N PRO A 212 -5.93 -7.75 -11.18
CA PRO A 212 -6.76 -7.53 -10.01
C PRO A 212 -6.83 -6.04 -9.61
N VAL A 213 -7.99 -5.65 -9.07
CA VAL A 213 -8.26 -4.30 -8.62
C VAL A 213 -8.58 -4.31 -7.13
N LEU A 214 -7.80 -3.58 -6.33
CA LEU A 214 -7.98 -3.47 -4.89
C LEU A 214 -8.49 -2.09 -4.50
N ALA A 215 -9.31 -2.03 -3.44
CA ALA A 215 -9.60 -0.77 -2.76
C ALA A 215 -8.50 -0.47 -1.76
N ASN A 216 -7.96 0.76 -1.81
CA ASN A 216 -6.74 1.13 -1.10
C ASN A 216 -6.95 2.08 0.08
N THR A 217 -8.11 2.72 0.22
CA THR A 217 -8.40 3.64 1.33
C THR A 217 -9.83 3.51 1.83
N GLY A 218 -10.05 3.99 3.06
CA GLY A 218 -11.38 4.18 3.64
C GLY A 218 -12.19 2.91 3.85
N VAL A 219 -11.56 1.74 3.80
CA VAL A 219 -12.21 0.47 4.11
C VAL A 219 -12.39 0.34 5.62
N THR A 220 -13.59 0.02 6.03
CA THR A 220 -14.00 -0.12 7.43
C THR A 220 -14.82 -1.40 7.63
N ALA A 221 -15.06 -1.78 8.87
CA ALA A 221 -15.96 -2.88 9.18
C ALA A 221 -17.40 -2.68 8.61
N GLY A 222 -17.82 -1.42 8.47
CA GLY A 222 -19.17 -1.10 7.97
C GLY A 222 -19.32 -1.19 6.46
N ASN A 223 -18.23 -1.05 5.67
CA ASN A 223 -18.31 -1.01 4.21
C ASN A 223 -17.49 -2.12 3.50
N ALA A 224 -16.70 -2.89 4.22
CA ALA A 224 -15.81 -3.90 3.64
C ALA A 224 -16.54 -4.93 2.76
N ALA A 225 -17.74 -5.37 3.19
CA ALA A 225 -18.49 -6.35 2.42
C ALA A 225 -18.99 -5.77 1.08
N GLU A 226 -19.44 -4.52 1.05
CA GLU A 226 -19.86 -3.83 -0.17
C GLU A 226 -18.69 -3.59 -1.12
N ILE A 227 -17.55 -3.13 -0.61
CA ILE A 227 -16.34 -2.91 -1.40
C ILE A 227 -15.84 -4.23 -2.00
N LEU A 228 -15.76 -5.29 -1.20
CA LEU A 228 -15.30 -6.61 -1.63
C LEU A 228 -16.29 -7.33 -2.57
N ALA A 229 -17.53 -6.87 -2.71
CA ALA A 229 -18.42 -7.34 -3.77
C ALA A 229 -17.87 -7.00 -5.18
N THR A 230 -17.03 -5.98 -5.29
CA THR A 230 -16.41 -5.54 -6.56
C THR A 230 -14.89 -5.75 -6.55
N ALA A 231 -14.19 -5.37 -5.46
CA ALA A 231 -12.74 -5.44 -5.35
C ALA A 231 -12.24 -6.88 -5.19
N ASP A 232 -11.04 -7.13 -5.72
CA ASP A 232 -10.31 -8.40 -5.58
C ASP A 232 -9.49 -8.48 -4.28
N GLY A 233 -9.46 -7.42 -3.49
CA GLY A 233 -8.78 -7.32 -2.20
C GLY A 233 -8.87 -5.92 -1.63
N VAL A 234 -8.34 -5.72 -0.44
CA VAL A 234 -8.34 -4.41 0.25
C VAL A 234 -7.00 -4.14 0.94
N ILE A 235 -6.57 -2.87 0.90
CA ILE A 235 -5.46 -2.35 1.71
C ILE A 235 -6.05 -1.42 2.77
N VAL A 236 -5.75 -1.67 4.05
CA VAL A 236 -6.42 -0.98 5.15
C VAL A 236 -5.39 -0.46 6.17
N GLY A 237 -5.47 0.84 6.44
CA GLY A 237 -4.63 1.52 7.44
C GLY A 237 -5.45 2.08 8.59
N THR A 238 -5.98 3.28 8.41
CA THR A 238 -6.68 4.12 9.41
C THR A 238 -7.69 3.35 10.26
N HIS A 239 -8.51 2.50 9.64
CA HIS A 239 -9.54 1.75 10.36
C HIS A 239 -8.99 0.78 11.41
N LEU A 240 -7.79 0.24 11.18
CA LEU A 240 -7.15 -0.71 12.08
C LEU A 240 -6.49 -0.06 13.31
N LYS A 241 -6.43 1.26 13.35
CA LYS A 241 -5.76 2.03 14.39
C LYS A 241 -6.69 2.37 15.56
N ILE A 242 -6.13 2.58 16.74
CA ILE A 242 -6.86 3.05 17.93
C ILE A 242 -7.66 4.30 17.59
N ALA A 243 -8.93 4.31 17.96
CA ALA A 243 -9.90 5.37 17.67
C ALA A 243 -10.09 5.66 16.16
N GLY A 244 -9.61 4.80 15.25
CA GLY A 244 -9.66 5.04 13.81
C GLY A 244 -8.83 6.25 13.35
N SER A 245 -7.74 6.53 14.03
CA SER A 245 -6.81 7.61 13.69
C SER A 245 -5.52 7.04 13.10
N THR A 246 -5.16 7.48 11.91
CA THR A 246 -3.94 7.07 11.17
C THR A 246 -2.67 7.16 12.02
N TRP A 247 -2.63 8.12 12.93
CA TRP A 247 -1.44 8.46 13.74
C TRP A 247 -1.26 7.59 14.99
N ASN A 248 -2.27 6.78 15.33
CA ASN A 248 -2.25 5.92 16.50
C ASN A 248 -1.67 4.53 16.17
N ALA A 249 -1.34 3.78 17.23
CA ALA A 249 -0.97 2.37 17.11
C ALA A 249 -2.15 1.50 16.62
N VAL A 250 -1.85 0.30 16.17
CA VAL A 250 -2.87 -0.70 15.80
C VAL A 250 -3.73 -1.06 17.01
N ASP A 251 -5.03 -1.15 16.78
CA ASP A 251 -6.01 -1.71 17.71
C ASP A 251 -6.26 -3.19 17.34
N PRO A 252 -5.79 -4.15 18.14
CA PRO A 252 -5.93 -5.57 17.82
C PRO A 252 -7.39 -6.02 17.70
N GLN A 253 -8.31 -5.37 18.42
CA GLN A 253 -9.73 -5.74 18.36
C GLN A 253 -10.36 -5.29 17.03
N ARG A 254 -10.06 -4.07 16.58
CA ARG A 254 -10.52 -3.57 15.28
C ARG A 254 -9.97 -4.42 14.14
N ALA A 255 -8.69 -4.83 14.25
CA ALA A 255 -8.06 -5.71 13.27
C ALA A 255 -8.77 -7.08 13.21
N ARG A 256 -9.02 -7.74 14.34
CA ARG A 256 -9.75 -9.01 14.39
C ARG A 256 -11.15 -8.89 13.79
N THR A 257 -11.90 -7.86 14.18
CA THR A 257 -13.25 -7.63 13.64
C THR A 257 -13.26 -7.53 12.11
N LEU A 258 -12.31 -6.79 11.54
CA LEU A 258 -12.24 -6.65 10.09
C LEU A 258 -11.83 -7.96 9.40
N VAL A 259 -10.88 -8.71 9.97
CA VAL A 259 -10.48 -10.05 9.47
C VAL A 259 -11.68 -10.99 9.43
N GLU A 260 -12.49 -11.03 10.48
CA GLU A 260 -13.71 -11.87 10.54
C GLU A 260 -14.69 -11.52 9.43
N ILE A 261 -14.94 -10.22 9.18
CA ILE A 261 -15.81 -9.75 8.11
C ILE A 261 -15.27 -10.18 6.73
N VAL A 262 -13.98 -9.98 6.46
CA VAL A 262 -13.37 -10.36 5.19
C VAL A 262 -13.45 -11.87 4.98
N ARG A 263 -13.18 -12.67 6.01
CA ARG A 263 -13.32 -14.14 5.96
C ARG A 263 -14.77 -14.56 5.68
N ALA A 264 -15.76 -13.89 6.29
CA ALA A 264 -17.15 -14.16 6.01
C ALA A 264 -17.57 -13.80 4.58
N VAL A 265 -16.99 -12.76 3.98
CA VAL A 265 -17.19 -12.43 2.55
C VAL A 265 -16.60 -13.51 1.66
N ARG A 266 -15.36 -13.96 1.92
CA ARG A 266 -14.70 -15.04 1.15
C ARG A 266 -15.49 -16.35 1.17
N ALA A 267 -16.08 -16.70 2.30
CA ALA A 267 -16.85 -17.95 2.44
C ALA A 267 -18.16 -17.96 1.61
N ARG A 268 -18.57 -16.79 1.08
CA ARG A 268 -19.79 -16.63 0.26
C ARG A 268 -19.49 -16.42 -1.23
N SER A 269 -18.23 -16.22 -1.60
CA SER A 269 -17.75 -16.02 -2.99
C SER A 269 -17.36 -17.33 -3.63
#